data_e6a19dfa3ad9fd3f525a8947e7d654b8
#
_entry.id   e6a19dfa3ad9fd3f525a8947e7d654b8
#
_cell.length_a   1.000
_cell.length_b   1.000
_cell.length_c   1.000
_cell.angle_alpha   90.00
_cell.angle_beta   90.00
_cell.angle_gamma   90.00
#
_symmetry.space_group_name_H-M   'P 1'
#
loop_
_entity.id
_entity.type
_entity.pdbx_description
1 polymer ?
#
loop_
_entity_poly.entity_id
_entity_poly.type
_entity_poly.pdbx_seq_one_letter_code
_entity_poly.pdbx_strand_id
1 'polypeptide(L)'
;YGCEDAFLAPGVQKLAWQMLEEIEPHTRGLVVAVGLPVRFESGLYDAAALVVDGRLAGLVCKQHLAGEGIHYEPRWFRAWPRGRRATLALGGRSIPIGDLRFDCGGVRIGFEICEDAWVADRPGAALAARGVDILLNPSASHFAFAKDEVRRRFVLEGSDRKSTRLNS
;
A
#
# COMPACT_ATOMS: atom_id res chain seq x y z
N TYR A 1 5.87 7.50 10.05
CA TYR A 1 5.60 8.82 10.63
C TYR A 1 6.85 9.61 11.03
N GLY A 2 8.04 9.01 11.00
CA GLY A 2 9.28 9.69 11.43
C GLY A 2 9.72 10.89 10.57
N CYS A 3 9.14 11.08 9.39
CA CYS A 3 9.49 12.20 8.51
C CYS A 3 8.61 13.43 8.71
N GLU A 4 7.39 13.27 9.22
CA GLU A 4 6.42 14.38 9.44
C GLU A 4 6.39 15.40 8.30
N ASP A 5 6.58 16.69 8.57
CA ASP A 5 6.59 17.75 7.54
C ASP A 5 7.72 17.59 6.51
N ALA A 6 8.76 16.81 6.81
CA ALA A 6 9.80 16.51 5.83
C ALA A 6 9.28 15.69 4.63
N PHE A 7 8.13 15.02 4.74
CA PHE A 7 7.49 14.38 3.57
C PHE A 7 7.21 15.39 2.45
N LEU A 8 6.98 16.66 2.76
CA LEU A 8 6.73 17.71 1.78
C LEU A 8 8.02 18.17 1.07
N ALA A 9 9.19 17.86 1.63
CA ALA A 9 10.46 18.23 1.04
C ALA A 9 10.78 17.36 -0.19
N PRO A 10 11.04 17.95 -1.38
CA PRO A 10 11.36 17.19 -2.60
C PRO A 10 12.55 16.24 -2.43
N GLY A 11 13.51 16.58 -1.57
CA GLY A 11 14.68 15.76 -1.28
C GLY A 11 14.32 14.42 -0.64
N VAL A 12 13.33 14.37 0.26
CA VAL A 12 12.87 13.14 0.90
C VAL A 12 12.22 12.22 -0.14
N GLN A 13 11.38 12.76 -1.01
CA GLN A 13 10.71 11.99 -2.06
C GLN A 13 11.72 11.42 -3.06
N LYS A 14 12.72 12.23 -3.46
CA LYS A 14 13.81 11.79 -4.33
C LYS A 14 14.64 10.69 -3.69
N LEU A 15 15.01 10.84 -2.42
CA LEU A 15 15.79 9.85 -1.68
C LEU A 15 15.02 8.54 -1.54
N ALA A 16 13.72 8.60 -1.19
CA ALA A 16 12.88 7.40 -1.09
C ALA A 16 12.85 6.63 -2.40
N TRP A 17 12.79 7.33 -3.53
CA TRP A 17 12.84 6.72 -4.85
C TRP A 17 14.20 6.08 -5.14
N GLN A 18 15.30 6.78 -4.86
CA GLN A 18 16.66 6.24 -5.03
C GLN A 18 16.88 4.96 -4.21
N MET A 19 16.40 4.96 -2.95
CA MET A 19 16.46 3.76 -2.10
C MET A 19 15.66 2.60 -2.69
N LEU A 20 14.49 2.84 -3.28
CA LEU A 20 13.73 1.81 -3.96
C LEU A 20 14.52 1.23 -5.15
N GLU A 21 15.14 2.08 -5.97
CA GLU A 21 15.97 1.66 -7.10
C GLU A 21 17.20 0.84 -6.65
N GLU A 22 17.79 1.18 -5.50
CA GLU A 22 18.88 0.41 -4.89
C GLU A 22 18.41 -0.95 -4.37
N ILE A 23 17.21 -1.03 -3.80
CA ILE A 23 16.63 -2.27 -3.27
C ILE A 23 16.24 -3.24 -4.39
N GLU A 24 15.73 -2.74 -5.51
CA GLU A 24 15.22 -3.57 -6.61
C GLU A 24 16.13 -4.76 -6.98
N PRO A 25 17.42 -4.58 -7.31
CA PRO A 25 18.27 -5.69 -7.74
C PRO A 25 18.52 -6.75 -6.67
N HIS A 26 18.34 -6.41 -5.39
CA HIS A 26 18.51 -7.32 -4.27
C HIS A 26 17.27 -8.19 -3.97
N THR A 27 16.18 -7.98 -4.69
CA THR A 27 14.93 -8.74 -4.50
C THR A 27 14.76 -9.88 -5.50
N ARG A 28 15.80 -10.33 -6.18
CA ARG A 28 15.73 -11.46 -7.11
C ARG A 28 15.25 -12.74 -6.41
N GLY A 29 14.28 -13.42 -7.02
CA GLY A 29 13.63 -14.58 -6.43
C GLY A 29 12.67 -14.28 -5.29
N LEU A 30 12.40 -13.00 -5.01
CA LEU A 30 11.51 -12.54 -3.93
C LEU A 30 10.36 -11.69 -4.46
N VAL A 31 9.30 -11.63 -3.64
CA VAL A 31 8.23 -10.63 -3.76
C VAL A 31 8.33 -9.72 -2.53
N VAL A 32 8.61 -8.44 -2.74
CA VAL A 32 8.91 -7.48 -1.68
C VAL A 32 7.95 -6.29 -1.77
N ALA A 33 7.39 -5.88 -0.63
CA ALA A 33 6.59 -4.67 -0.51
C ALA A 33 7.35 -3.60 0.28
N VAL A 34 7.45 -2.38 -0.25
CA VAL A 34 8.16 -1.25 0.37
C VAL A 34 7.26 -0.02 0.38
N GLY A 35 7.08 0.59 1.56
CA GLY A 35 6.35 1.86 1.70
C GLY A 35 7.20 3.06 1.29
N LEU A 36 6.62 4.02 0.55
CA LEU A 36 7.30 5.26 0.18
C LEU A 36 6.31 6.39 -0.16
N PRO A 37 6.72 7.67 0.04
CA PRO A 37 5.96 8.81 -0.45
C PRO A 37 6.14 8.95 -1.96
N VAL A 38 5.04 9.07 -2.70
CA VAL A 38 5.07 9.21 -4.17
C VAL A 38 4.38 10.48 -4.60
N ARG A 39 5.07 11.33 -5.35
CA ARG A 39 4.45 12.49 -6.01
C ARG A 39 3.88 12.06 -7.36
N PHE A 40 2.58 12.33 -7.53
CA PHE A 40 1.90 12.09 -8.79
C PHE A 40 0.96 13.26 -9.08
N GLU A 41 1.05 13.82 -10.30
CA GLU A 41 0.35 15.07 -10.65
C GLU A 41 0.60 16.17 -9.59
N SER A 42 -0.45 16.75 -9.04
CA SER A 42 -0.36 17.80 -7.99
C SER A 42 -0.39 17.24 -6.56
N GLY A 43 -0.43 15.92 -6.36
CA GLY A 43 -0.56 15.28 -5.05
C GLY A 43 0.70 14.57 -4.58
N LEU A 44 0.81 14.42 -3.27
CA LEU A 44 1.72 13.48 -2.62
C LEU A 44 0.86 12.34 -2.04
N TYR A 45 1.28 11.11 -2.27
CA TYR A 45 0.52 9.91 -1.88
C TYR A 45 1.39 9.00 -1.02
N ASP A 46 0.79 8.44 0.03
CA ASP A 46 1.35 7.32 0.76
C ASP A 46 1.13 6.06 -0.10
N ALA A 47 2.21 5.41 -0.48
CA ALA A 47 2.16 4.30 -1.41
C ALA A 47 3.00 3.10 -0.96
N ALA A 48 2.62 1.93 -1.44
CA ALA A 48 3.40 0.70 -1.35
C ALA A 48 3.85 0.27 -2.74
N ALA A 49 5.16 0.15 -2.94
CA ALA A 49 5.76 -0.46 -4.12
C ALA A 49 5.73 -1.98 -3.98
N LEU A 50 5.32 -2.68 -5.03
CA LEU A 50 5.53 -4.12 -5.14
C LEU A 50 6.70 -4.36 -6.10
N VAL A 51 7.75 -4.98 -5.58
CA VAL A 51 8.92 -5.42 -6.35
C VAL A 51 8.87 -6.94 -6.48
N VAL A 52 8.94 -7.45 -7.69
CA VAL A 52 8.87 -8.88 -7.99
C VAL A 52 10.12 -9.26 -8.79
N ASP A 53 10.88 -10.20 -8.28
CA ASP A 53 12.08 -10.72 -8.93
C ASP A 53 13.01 -9.63 -9.48
N GLY A 54 13.34 -8.65 -8.64
CA GLY A 54 14.24 -7.56 -8.98
C GLY A 54 13.65 -6.46 -9.85
N ARG A 55 12.32 -6.40 -10.01
CA ARG A 55 11.64 -5.41 -10.86
C ARG A 55 10.43 -4.81 -10.17
N LEU A 56 10.33 -3.49 -10.19
CA LEU A 56 9.13 -2.79 -9.73
C LEU A 56 7.93 -3.13 -10.63
N ALA A 57 6.95 -3.82 -10.04
CA ALA A 57 5.70 -4.19 -10.71
C ALA A 57 4.67 -3.04 -10.71
N GLY A 58 4.69 -2.17 -9.69
CA GLY A 58 3.83 -1.01 -9.60
C GLY A 58 3.72 -0.45 -8.18
N LEU A 59 2.92 0.61 -8.05
CA LEU A 59 2.71 1.39 -6.83
C LEU A 59 1.22 1.37 -6.46
N VAL A 60 0.88 0.81 -5.30
CA VAL A 60 -0.48 0.94 -4.75
C VAL A 60 -0.52 2.15 -3.84
N CYS A 61 -1.52 3.00 -4.03
CA CYS A 61 -1.72 4.19 -3.22
C CYS A 61 -2.81 3.99 -2.18
N LYS A 62 -2.58 4.50 -0.99
CA LYS A 62 -3.50 4.48 0.15
C LYS A 62 -4.79 5.23 -0.17
N GLN A 63 -5.94 4.61 0.11
CA GLN A 63 -7.26 5.16 -0.20
C GLN A 63 -7.87 5.91 0.99
N HIS A 64 -7.55 5.50 2.23
CA HIS A 64 -8.07 6.11 3.45
C HIS A 64 -6.91 6.60 4.33
N LEU A 65 -6.88 7.88 4.62
CA LEU A 65 -5.83 8.51 5.43
C LEU A 65 -6.23 8.52 6.90
N ALA A 66 -5.28 8.22 7.78
CA ALA A 66 -5.48 8.34 9.21
C ALA A 66 -5.46 9.82 9.60
N GLY A 67 -6.61 10.34 10.04
CA GLY A 67 -6.81 11.77 10.37
C GLY A 67 -7.35 12.01 11.77
N GLU A 68 -7.45 10.96 12.61
CA GLU A 68 -8.02 11.05 13.95
C GLU A 68 -6.97 10.86 15.05
N GLY A 69 -7.21 11.49 16.20
CA GLY A 69 -6.34 11.39 17.36
C GLY A 69 -4.96 11.98 17.11
N ILE A 70 -3.94 11.15 17.22
CA ILE A 70 -2.53 11.53 16.99
C ILE A 70 -2.12 11.45 15.51
N HIS A 71 -3.04 11.02 14.65
CA HIS A 71 -2.77 10.86 13.22
C HIS A 71 -3.27 12.07 12.45
N TYR A 72 -2.44 12.59 11.56
CA TYR A 72 -2.77 13.76 10.71
C TYR A 72 -2.18 13.62 9.30
N GLU A 73 -2.28 12.40 8.73
CA GLU A 73 -1.80 12.11 7.36
C GLU A 73 -2.36 13.06 6.29
N PRO A 74 -3.63 13.57 6.40
CA PRO A 74 -4.16 14.54 5.43
C PRO A 74 -3.36 15.84 5.32
N ARG A 75 -2.48 16.14 6.30
CA ARG A 75 -1.54 17.27 6.23
C ARG A 75 -0.51 17.08 5.12
N TRP A 76 -0.10 15.84 4.85
CA TRP A 76 0.98 15.53 3.92
C TRP A 76 0.49 14.86 2.66
N PHE A 77 -0.48 13.93 2.78
CA PHE A 77 -0.89 13.05 1.71
C PHE A 77 -2.32 13.33 1.25
N ARG A 78 -2.60 12.90 0.03
CA ARG A 78 -3.95 12.83 -0.53
C ARG A 78 -4.40 11.39 -0.59
N ALA A 79 -5.68 11.14 -0.30
CA ALA A 79 -6.31 9.86 -0.50
C ALA A 79 -6.40 9.55 -2.00
N TRP A 80 -6.05 8.33 -2.37
CA TRP A 80 -6.20 7.91 -3.76
C TRP A 80 -7.65 7.51 -4.05
N PRO A 81 -8.24 7.98 -5.17
CA PRO A 81 -9.61 7.60 -5.52
C PRO A 81 -9.72 6.11 -5.81
N ARG A 82 -10.71 5.46 -5.21
CA ARG A 82 -10.99 4.05 -5.45
C ARG A 82 -11.20 3.78 -6.94
N GLY A 83 -10.68 2.67 -7.43
CA GLY A 83 -10.77 2.24 -8.82
C GLY A 83 -9.89 3.02 -9.79
N ARG A 84 -9.29 4.14 -9.38
CA ARG A 84 -8.41 4.91 -10.25
C ARG A 84 -7.10 4.15 -10.47
N ARG A 85 -6.71 4.06 -11.75
CA ARG A 85 -5.41 3.55 -12.19
C ARG A 85 -4.79 4.58 -13.12
N ALA A 86 -3.48 4.72 -13.01
CA ALA A 86 -2.72 5.66 -13.81
C ALA A 86 -1.33 5.10 -14.11
N THR A 87 -0.52 5.89 -14.79
CA THR A 87 0.87 5.57 -15.09
C THR A 87 1.75 6.73 -14.63
N LEU A 88 2.74 6.44 -13.82
CA LEU A 88 3.78 7.36 -13.42
C LEU A 88 4.97 7.25 -14.38
N ALA A 89 5.32 8.34 -15.06
CA ALA A 89 6.55 8.42 -15.81
C ALA A 89 7.66 8.98 -14.91
N LEU A 90 8.66 8.16 -14.59
CA LEU A 90 9.77 8.56 -13.73
C LEU A 90 11.04 7.82 -14.12
N GLY A 91 12.18 8.52 -14.22
CA GLY A 91 13.45 7.92 -14.56
C GLY A 91 13.47 7.16 -15.89
N GLY A 92 12.69 7.60 -16.89
CA GLY A 92 12.53 6.91 -18.17
C GLY A 92 11.68 5.63 -18.11
N ARG A 93 11.09 5.32 -16.94
CA ARG A 93 10.23 4.16 -16.70
C ARG A 93 8.75 4.58 -16.74
N SER A 94 7.91 3.66 -17.17
CA SER A 94 6.45 3.77 -17.15
C SER A 94 5.91 2.80 -16.10
N ILE A 95 5.45 3.32 -14.95
CA ILE A 95 5.15 2.54 -13.74
C ILE A 95 3.65 2.62 -13.47
N PRO A 96 2.95 1.47 -13.40
CA PRO A 96 1.55 1.46 -12.95
C PRO A 96 1.42 2.02 -11.53
N ILE A 97 0.43 2.89 -11.31
CA ILE A 97 0.14 3.49 -10.00
C ILE A 97 -1.35 3.53 -9.72
N GLY A 98 -1.75 3.28 -8.49
CA GLY A 98 -3.13 3.49 -8.01
C GLY A 98 -3.76 2.28 -7.34
N ASP A 99 -5.06 2.04 -7.62
CA ASP A 99 -5.82 0.88 -7.12
C ASP A 99 -5.47 -0.36 -7.96
N LEU A 100 -4.36 -0.99 -7.62
CA LEU A 100 -3.80 -2.12 -8.37
C LEU A 100 -3.97 -3.44 -7.61
N ARG A 101 -4.03 -4.52 -8.39
CA ARG A 101 -3.72 -5.87 -7.95
C ARG A 101 -2.68 -6.46 -8.89
N PHE A 102 -1.89 -7.37 -8.39
CA PHE A 102 -0.80 -7.98 -9.14
C PHE A 102 -1.03 -9.48 -9.27
N ASP A 103 -0.62 -10.05 -10.39
CA ASP A 103 -0.49 -11.48 -10.58
C ASP A 103 1.01 -11.83 -10.55
N CYS A 104 1.39 -12.61 -9.57
CA CYS A 104 2.77 -13.03 -9.35
C CYS A 104 2.86 -14.56 -9.54
N GLY A 105 2.92 -15.01 -10.79
CA GLY A 105 2.99 -16.43 -11.10
C GLY A 105 1.74 -17.21 -10.72
N GLY A 106 0.57 -16.65 -10.93
CA GLY A 106 -0.73 -17.24 -10.59
C GLY A 106 -1.21 -16.90 -9.17
N VAL A 107 -0.39 -16.25 -8.33
CA VAL A 107 -0.81 -15.75 -7.01
C VAL A 107 -1.18 -14.27 -7.14
N ARG A 108 -2.43 -13.95 -6.82
CA ARG A 108 -2.94 -12.56 -6.91
C ARG A 108 -2.77 -11.83 -5.60
N ILE A 109 -2.01 -10.74 -5.63
CA ILE A 109 -1.64 -9.93 -4.47
C ILE A 109 -2.37 -8.59 -4.53
N GLY A 110 -2.94 -8.15 -3.40
CA GLY A 110 -3.55 -6.84 -3.21
C GLY A 110 -3.04 -6.18 -1.93
N PHE A 111 -3.42 -4.91 -1.74
CA PHE A 111 -2.97 -4.11 -0.61
C PHE A 111 -4.13 -3.39 0.09
N GLU A 112 -4.04 -3.33 1.41
CA GLU A 112 -4.72 -2.39 2.28
C GLU A 112 -3.66 -1.69 3.12
N ILE A 113 -3.44 -0.40 2.92
CA ILE A 113 -2.33 0.30 3.59
C ILE A 113 -2.85 0.90 4.91
N CYS A 114 -2.40 0.34 6.03
CA CYS A 114 -2.67 0.82 7.39
C CYS A 114 -4.16 1.12 7.63
N GLU A 115 -4.59 2.41 7.59
CA GLU A 115 -5.97 2.87 7.84
C GLU A 115 -6.99 2.25 6.89
N ASP A 116 -6.61 1.86 5.68
CA ASP A 116 -7.50 1.16 4.75
C ASP A 116 -8.17 -0.08 5.36
N ALA A 117 -7.51 -0.73 6.31
CA ALA A 117 -8.04 -1.92 6.99
C ALA A 117 -9.00 -1.61 8.15
N TRP A 118 -9.03 -0.35 8.64
CA TRP A 118 -9.81 0.06 9.81
C TRP A 118 -11.17 0.66 9.48
N VAL A 119 -11.40 1.01 8.22
CA VAL A 119 -12.66 1.61 7.76
C VAL A 119 -13.68 0.56 7.36
N ALA A 120 -14.98 0.88 7.47
CA ALA A 120 -16.05 -0.04 7.09
C ALA A 120 -16.01 -0.39 5.59
N ASP A 121 -15.69 0.59 4.73
CA ASP A 121 -15.55 0.42 3.28
C ASP A 121 -14.09 0.13 2.89
N ARG A 122 -13.53 -0.92 3.47
CA ARG A 122 -12.13 -1.30 3.27
C ARG A 122 -11.86 -1.84 1.86
N PRO A 123 -10.73 -1.45 1.22
CA PRO A 123 -10.33 -1.94 -0.10
C PRO A 123 -10.23 -3.46 -0.19
N GLY A 124 -9.83 -4.13 0.88
CA GLY A 124 -9.67 -5.57 0.94
C GLY A 124 -10.94 -6.35 0.65
N ALA A 125 -12.11 -5.83 1.01
CA ALA A 125 -13.39 -6.46 0.68
C ALA A 125 -13.61 -6.51 -0.85
N ALA A 126 -13.32 -5.39 -1.54
CA ALA A 126 -13.41 -5.32 -2.99
C ALA A 126 -12.32 -6.18 -3.68
N LEU A 127 -11.11 -6.22 -3.11
CA LEU A 127 -10.00 -7.04 -3.61
C LEU A 127 -10.30 -8.54 -3.45
N ALA A 128 -10.86 -8.96 -2.31
CA ALA A 128 -11.33 -10.33 -2.09
C ALA A 128 -12.41 -10.71 -3.10
N ALA A 129 -13.37 -9.79 -3.38
CA ALA A 129 -14.39 -9.98 -4.40
C ALA A 129 -13.80 -10.17 -5.81
N ARG A 130 -12.65 -9.56 -6.09
CA ARG A 130 -11.89 -9.68 -7.34
C ARG A 130 -10.93 -10.87 -7.35
N GLY A 131 -10.98 -11.73 -6.34
CA GLY A 131 -10.24 -12.97 -6.24
C GLY A 131 -8.76 -12.81 -5.87
N VAL A 132 -8.39 -11.79 -5.08
CA VAL A 132 -7.03 -11.67 -4.53
C VAL A 132 -6.76 -12.83 -3.57
N ASP A 133 -5.58 -13.45 -3.70
CA ASP A 133 -5.17 -14.62 -2.90
C ASP A 133 -4.44 -14.20 -1.62
N ILE A 134 -3.63 -13.15 -1.71
CA ILE A 134 -2.88 -12.59 -0.59
C ILE A 134 -3.20 -11.10 -0.49
N LEU A 135 -3.63 -10.67 0.70
CA LEU A 135 -3.83 -9.27 1.04
C LEU A 135 -2.72 -8.81 1.98
N LEU A 136 -1.90 -7.87 1.53
CA LEU A 136 -0.83 -7.27 2.33
C LEU A 136 -1.32 -6.01 3.02
N ASN A 137 -1.01 -5.88 4.32
CA ASN A 137 -1.32 -4.68 5.10
C ASN A 137 -0.05 -4.04 5.65
N PRO A 138 0.73 -3.31 4.83
CA PRO A 138 1.84 -2.51 5.35
C PRO A 138 1.30 -1.42 6.27
N SER A 139 1.86 -1.34 7.49
CA SER A 139 1.30 -0.49 8.52
C SER A 139 2.41 0.07 9.42
N ALA A 140 2.41 1.39 9.62
CA ALA A 140 3.25 2.12 10.58
C ALA A 140 2.42 2.59 11.79
N SER A 141 1.52 1.75 12.26
CA SER A 141 0.60 2.07 13.35
C SER A 141 1.33 2.17 14.69
N HIS A 142 0.97 3.21 15.48
CA HIS A 142 1.54 3.40 16.81
C HIS A 142 1.24 2.23 17.77
N PHE A 143 2.09 2.08 18.78
CA PHE A 143 1.84 1.15 19.87
C PHE A 143 0.68 1.64 20.76
N ALA A 144 -0.21 0.73 21.13
CA ALA A 144 -1.20 0.93 22.20
C ALA A 144 -1.49 -0.40 22.88
N PHE A 145 -1.82 -0.36 24.16
CA PHE A 145 -2.21 -1.55 24.92
C PHE A 145 -3.43 -2.22 24.27
N ALA A 146 -3.44 -3.56 24.23
CA ALA A 146 -4.50 -4.40 23.64
C ALA A 146 -4.78 -4.16 22.14
N LYS A 147 -3.97 -3.36 21.44
CA LYS A 147 -4.15 -3.10 20.01
C LYS A 147 -3.82 -4.31 19.13
N ASP A 148 -2.96 -5.21 19.62
CA ASP A 148 -2.65 -6.48 18.95
C ASP A 148 -3.88 -7.39 18.85
N GLU A 149 -4.72 -7.46 19.88
CA GLU A 149 -5.98 -8.22 19.84
C GLU A 149 -6.93 -7.69 18.75
N VAL A 150 -7.06 -6.36 18.66
CA VAL A 150 -7.90 -5.73 17.65
C VAL A 150 -7.37 -6.03 16.25
N ARG A 151 -6.04 -5.95 16.05
CA ARG A 151 -5.39 -6.31 14.79
C ARG A 151 -5.63 -7.76 14.40
N ARG A 152 -5.47 -8.68 15.34
CA ARG A 152 -5.74 -10.10 15.09
C ARG A 152 -7.18 -10.33 14.65
N ARG A 153 -8.15 -9.66 15.30
CA ARG A 153 -9.57 -9.78 14.95
C ARG A 153 -9.85 -9.37 13.51
N PHE A 154 -9.39 -8.19 13.07
CA PHE A 154 -9.68 -7.76 11.71
C PHE A 154 -8.91 -8.55 10.64
N VAL A 155 -7.72 -9.10 10.97
CA VAL A 155 -7.01 -10.01 10.06
C VAL A 155 -7.76 -11.32 9.92
N LEU A 156 -8.22 -11.91 11.03
CA LEU A 156 -9.03 -13.13 11.03
C LEU A 156 -10.34 -12.92 10.27
N GLU A 157 -11.08 -11.84 10.57
CA GLU A 157 -12.32 -11.51 9.88
C GLU A 157 -12.12 -11.34 8.36
N GLY A 158 -11.05 -10.66 7.95
CA GLY A 158 -10.70 -10.50 6.54
C GLY A 158 -10.36 -11.83 5.87
N SER A 159 -9.71 -12.75 6.59
CA SER A 159 -9.36 -14.08 6.12
C SER A 159 -10.57 -14.98 6.00
N ASP A 160 -11.47 -14.99 7.00
CA ASP A 160 -12.70 -15.79 7.01
C ASP A 160 -13.62 -15.42 5.85
N ARG A 161 -13.79 -14.15 5.56
CA ARG A 161 -14.58 -13.67 4.41
C ARG A 161 -14.06 -14.20 3.07
N LYS A 162 -12.78 -14.50 2.98
CA LYS A 162 -12.17 -15.10 1.81
C LYS A 162 -12.42 -16.62 1.75
N SER A 163 -12.31 -17.32 2.88
CA SER A 163 -12.50 -18.79 2.96
C SER A 163 -13.94 -19.20 2.74
N THR A 164 -14.92 -18.38 3.11
CA THR A 164 -16.35 -18.65 2.86
C THR A 164 -16.68 -18.76 1.35
N ARG A 165 -15.82 -18.27 0.47
CA ARG A 165 -15.96 -18.44 -0.99
C ARG A 165 -15.40 -19.75 -1.54
N LEU A 166 -14.57 -20.44 -0.79
CA LEU A 166 -14.03 -21.75 -1.21
C LEU A 166 -15.01 -22.88 -0.96
N ASN A 167 -16.08 -22.63 -0.20
CA ASN A 167 -17.09 -23.62 0.21
C ASN A 167 -18.46 -23.44 -0.47
N SER A 168 -18.55 -22.62 -1.51
CA SER A 168 -19.79 -22.42 -2.28
C SER A 168 -19.67 -22.85 -3.73
#